data_26305bbe77d897cca56f39a1c96d70d9
#
_entry.id   26305bbe77d897cca56f39a1c96d70d9
#
_cell.length_a   1.000
_cell.length_b   1.000
_cell.length_c   1.000
_cell.angle_alpha   90.00
_cell.angle_beta   90.00
_cell.angle_gamma   90.00
#
_symmetry.space_group_name_H-M   'P 1'
#
loop_
_entity.id
_entity.type
_entity.pdbx_description
1 polymer ?
#
loop_
_entity_poly.entity_id
_entity_poly.type
_entity_poly.pdbx_seq_one_letter_code
_entity_poly.pdbx_strand_id
1 'polypeptide(L)'
;MLKFKVEENPSIEKTNEILKDGIKNKAIIIITACCRVFYEGRAKSNLELGDRVIIIKPDGSFLIHKSEKRNPVNWQPPGCNVKFKVKDDLMLIRSIRKNPKEILDVEISKTYMATYFVAKDYEELDLIGSEEDMANLIFYENPEVIEEGFKPIAKEKSISNGVIDILGKDKDGNMVILELKRVRGSLGAVSQLKRYVDNLKEENEGLRGMLVAPSITDSAMKLLKEYGLEFKELHPPKKLKKEDIIKLDFFD
;
A
#
# COMPACT_ATOMS: atom_id res chain seq x y z
N MET A 1 1.54 20.25 21.83
CA MET A 1 2.91 20.70 21.56
C MET A 1 3.60 19.62 20.75
N LEU A 2 4.09 19.92 19.57
CA LEU A 2 4.78 18.94 18.71
C LEU A 2 6.08 18.55 19.42
N LYS A 3 6.24 17.27 19.75
CA LYS A 3 7.50 16.78 20.31
C LYS A 3 8.40 16.43 19.14
N PHE A 4 9.47 17.18 18.95
CA PHE A 4 10.53 16.84 18.01
C PHE A 4 11.89 17.16 18.61
N LYS A 5 12.93 16.51 18.11
CA LYS A 5 14.32 16.75 18.46
C LYS A 5 15.17 16.51 17.22
N VAL A 6 16.15 17.37 17.00
CA VAL A 6 17.14 17.28 15.92
C VAL A 6 18.52 17.47 16.51
N GLU A 7 19.47 16.66 16.07
CA GLU A 7 20.90 16.80 16.38
C GLU A 7 21.72 16.65 15.09
N GLU A 8 22.60 17.57 14.86
CA GLU A 8 23.54 17.57 13.74
C GLU A 8 24.89 17.01 14.20
N ASN A 9 25.47 16.12 13.39
CA ASN A 9 26.73 15.42 13.68
C ASN A 9 26.83 14.88 15.12
N PRO A 10 25.78 14.18 15.63
CA PRO A 10 25.79 13.66 17.00
C PRO A 10 26.82 12.56 17.16
N SER A 11 27.37 12.42 18.37
CA SER A 11 28.14 11.23 18.71
C SER A 11 27.28 9.95 18.62
N ILE A 12 27.91 8.79 18.63
CA ILE A 12 27.20 7.49 18.61
C ILE A 12 26.28 7.36 19.83
N GLU A 13 26.73 7.76 21.02
CA GLU A 13 25.95 7.76 22.26
C GLU A 13 24.75 8.69 22.14
N LYS A 14 24.96 9.89 21.59
CA LYS A 14 23.88 10.87 21.40
C LYS A 14 22.86 10.39 20.39
N THR A 15 23.31 9.74 19.31
CA THR A 15 22.42 9.07 18.34
C THR A 15 21.55 8.03 19.06
N ASN A 16 22.15 7.17 19.89
CA ASN A 16 21.43 6.14 20.64
C ASN A 16 20.37 6.74 21.60
N GLU A 17 20.68 7.87 22.28
CA GLU A 17 19.70 8.58 23.11
C GLU A 17 18.50 9.03 22.30
N ILE A 18 18.73 9.65 21.13
CA ILE A 18 17.66 10.15 20.23
C ILE A 18 16.77 9.01 19.76
N LEU A 19 17.37 7.88 19.39
CA LEU A 19 16.61 6.72 18.95
C LEU A 19 15.74 6.16 20.07
N LYS A 20 16.29 6.02 21.29
CA LYS A 20 15.54 5.57 22.46
C LYS A 20 14.38 6.49 22.79
N ASP A 21 14.63 7.81 22.76
CA ASP A 21 13.60 8.82 22.98
C ASP A 21 12.52 8.77 21.91
N GLY A 22 12.90 8.61 20.63
CA GLY A 22 11.97 8.49 19.51
C GLY A 22 11.05 7.29 19.66
N ILE A 23 11.58 6.12 19.97
CA ILE A 23 10.76 4.90 20.21
C ILE A 23 9.84 5.09 21.43
N LYS A 24 10.36 5.61 22.54
CA LYS A 24 9.57 5.87 23.76
C LYS A 24 8.37 6.81 23.49
N ASN A 25 8.57 7.79 22.63
CA ASN A 25 7.54 8.76 22.26
C ASN A 25 6.65 8.30 21.09
N LYS A 26 6.82 7.08 20.56
CA LYS A 26 6.13 6.58 19.35
C LYS A 26 6.26 7.58 18.18
N ALA A 27 7.46 8.07 17.96
CA ALA A 27 7.78 9.08 16.96
C ALA A 27 8.28 8.44 15.65
N ILE A 28 8.19 9.18 14.56
CA ILE A 28 8.96 8.89 13.35
C ILE A 28 10.41 9.30 13.64
N ILE A 29 11.35 8.39 13.38
CA ILE A 29 12.78 8.61 13.52
C ILE A 29 13.41 8.66 12.14
N ILE A 30 14.26 9.65 11.88
CA ILE A 30 15.04 9.78 10.64
C ILE A 30 16.51 9.95 11.01
N ILE A 31 17.36 9.16 10.35
CA ILE A 31 18.80 9.21 10.54
C ILE A 31 19.47 9.31 9.17
N THR A 32 20.40 10.25 9.02
CA THR A 32 21.35 10.25 7.90
C THR A 32 22.71 9.81 8.43
N ALA A 33 23.27 8.75 7.85
CA ALA A 33 24.45 8.10 8.42
C ALA A 33 25.27 7.35 7.38
N CYS A 34 26.57 7.20 7.65
CA CYS A 34 27.43 6.25 6.99
C CYS A 34 27.26 4.89 7.68
N CYS A 35 26.83 3.88 6.94
CA CYS A 35 26.49 2.58 7.52
C CYS A 35 26.66 1.41 6.55
N ARG A 36 26.77 0.18 7.11
CA ARG A 36 26.58 -1.09 6.43
C ARG A 36 25.22 -1.66 6.77
N VAL A 37 24.67 -2.47 5.87
CA VAL A 37 23.36 -3.10 6.06
C VAL A 37 23.42 -4.57 5.68
N PHE A 38 22.93 -5.43 6.57
CA PHE A 38 22.84 -6.88 6.37
C PHE A 38 21.38 -7.28 6.48
N TYR A 39 20.90 -8.00 5.49
CA TYR A 39 19.53 -8.54 5.50
C TYR A 39 19.60 -10.06 5.39
N GLU A 40 18.84 -10.74 6.23
CA GLU A 40 18.61 -12.17 6.20
C GLU A 40 17.13 -12.48 6.35
N GLY A 41 16.56 -13.18 5.35
CA GLY A 41 15.14 -13.54 5.31
C GLY A 41 14.85 -14.39 4.07
N ARG A 42 13.90 -13.96 3.24
CA ARG A 42 13.60 -14.62 1.95
C ARG A 42 14.78 -14.65 0.99
N ALA A 43 15.74 -13.75 1.20
CA ALA A 43 17.03 -13.71 0.54
C ALA A 43 18.09 -13.24 1.55
N LYS A 44 19.37 -13.29 1.18
CA LYS A 44 20.44 -12.63 1.92
C LYS A 44 21.01 -11.51 1.08
N SER A 45 21.21 -10.35 1.69
CA SER A 45 21.89 -9.24 1.02
C SER A 45 22.82 -8.52 1.96
N ASN A 46 23.91 -8.01 1.40
CA ASN A 46 24.89 -7.17 2.06
C ASN A 46 25.00 -5.86 1.30
N LEU A 47 24.88 -4.75 1.99
CA LEU A 47 25.08 -3.43 1.45
C LEU A 47 26.29 -2.81 2.15
N GLU A 48 27.40 -2.68 1.40
CA GLU A 48 28.66 -2.15 1.90
C GLU A 48 28.55 -0.71 2.40
N LEU A 49 29.59 -0.25 3.08
CA LEU A 49 29.66 1.06 3.73
C LEU A 49 29.27 2.19 2.74
N GLY A 50 28.42 3.08 3.19
CA GLY A 50 28.02 4.25 2.42
C GLY A 50 26.93 5.04 3.11
N ASP A 51 26.64 6.23 2.55
CA ASP A 51 25.70 7.18 3.11
C ASP A 51 24.26 6.77 2.81
N ARG A 52 23.41 6.78 3.84
CA ARG A 52 22.03 6.30 3.78
C ARG A 52 21.10 7.22 4.57
N VAL A 53 19.84 7.22 4.17
CA VAL A 53 18.72 7.71 4.96
C VAL A 53 17.99 6.51 5.54
N ILE A 54 17.86 6.47 6.86
CA ILE A 54 17.16 5.42 7.61
C ILE A 54 15.91 6.05 8.20
N ILE A 55 14.75 5.42 7.98
CA ILE A 55 13.47 5.86 8.53
C ILE A 55 12.87 4.72 9.36
N ILE A 56 12.51 5.02 10.61
CA ILE A 56 11.82 4.08 11.51
C ILE A 56 10.49 4.72 11.89
N LYS A 57 9.39 4.02 11.62
CA LYS A 57 8.05 4.52 11.94
C LYS A 57 7.50 3.90 13.24
N PRO A 58 6.54 4.54 13.89
CA PRO A 58 5.91 4.05 15.14
C PRO A 58 5.27 2.67 15.02
N ASP A 59 4.82 2.30 13.83
CA ASP A 59 4.23 1.01 13.51
C ASP A 59 5.24 -0.12 13.34
N GLY A 60 6.55 0.18 13.42
CA GLY A 60 7.64 -0.76 13.22
C GLY A 60 8.12 -0.88 11.78
N SER A 61 7.56 -0.10 10.83
CA SER A 61 8.11 -0.01 9.47
C SER A 61 9.52 0.53 9.51
N PHE A 62 10.43 -0.13 8.76
CA PHE A 62 11.84 0.22 8.70
C PHE A 62 12.27 0.35 7.24
N LEU A 63 12.81 1.52 6.85
CA LEU A 63 13.20 1.80 5.47
C LEU A 63 14.63 2.35 5.42
N ILE A 64 15.38 1.91 4.40
CA ILE A 64 16.73 2.41 4.11
C ILE A 64 16.79 2.87 2.66
N HIS A 65 17.14 4.13 2.48
CA HIS A 65 17.27 4.74 1.16
C HIS A 65 18.74 5.05 0.85
N LYS A 66 19.09 4.89 -0.42
CA LYS A 66 20.32 5.41 -1.02
C LYS A 66 20.06 6.81 -1.58
N SER A 67 21.10 7.47 -2.06
CA SER A 67 21.01 8.75 -2.77
C SER A 67 20.25 8.68 -4.10
N GLU A 68 20.06 7.48 -4.62
CA GLU A 68 19.42 7.22 -5.91
C GLU A 68 18.22 6.30 -5.77
N LYS A 69 17.35 6.31 -6.78
CA LYS A 69 16.12 5.52 -6.91
C LYS A 69 15.01 5.92 -5.94
N ARG A 70 13.79 5.78 -6.42
CA ARG A 70 12.56 6.10 -5.68
C ARG A 70 12.30 5.17 -4.50
N ASN A 71 12.54 3.88 -4.67
CA ASN A 71 12.21 2.87 -3.68
C ASN A 71 13.36 2.67 -2.67
N PRO A 72 13.05 2.32 -1.42
CA PRO A 72 14.08 1.95 -0.44
C PRO A 72 14.87 0.74 -0.96
N VAL A 73 16.18 0.72 -0.67
CA VAL A 73 17.05 -0.40 -1.03
C VAL A 73 16.83 -1.62 -0.14
N ASN A 74 16.49 -1.39 1.12
CA ASN A 74 16.04 -2.39 2.09
C ASN A 74 14.84 -1.82 2.86
N TRP A 75 13.88 -2.68 3.19
CA TRP A 75 12.74 -2.30 4.00
C TRP A 75 12.11 -3.51 4.69
N GLN A 76 11.42 -3.23 5.79
CA GLN A 76 10.55 -4.16 6.47
C GLN A 76 9.18 -3.51 6.74
N PRO A 77 8.07 -4.29 6.65
CA PRO A 77 6.71 -3.78 6.83
C PRO A 77 6.39 -3.43 8.28
N PRO A 78 5.20 -2.89 8.58
CA PRO A 78 4.72 -2.71 9.94
C PRO A 78 4.80 -3.97 10.80
N GLY A 79 4.91 -3.79 12.13
CA GLY A 79 4.96 -4.89 13.11
C GLY A 79 6.35 -5.44 13.39
N CYS A 80 7.41 -4.84 12.85
CA CYS A 80 8.78 -5.24 13.20
C CYS A 80 9.20 -4.68 14.57
N ASN A 81 10.08 -5.44 15.23
CA ASN A 81 10.66 -5.05 16.52
C ASN A 81 12.07 -4.50 16.30
N VAL A 82 12.28 -3.24 16.64
CA VAL A 82 13.56 -2.55 16.46
C VAL A 82 14.31 -2.46 17.79
N LYS A 83 15.59 -2.88 17.79
CA LYS A 83 16.50 -2.84 18.95
C LYS A 83 17.76 -2.07 18.61
N PHE A 84 18.34 -1.41 19.60
CA PHE A 84 19.53 -0.59 19.46
C PHE A 84 20.59 -1.00 20.45
N LYS A 85 21.85 -0.95 20.02
CA LYS A 85 23.01 -1.22 20.87
C LYS A 85 24.21 -0.41 20.38
N VAL A 86 24.95 0.18 21.31
CA VAL A 86 26.28 0.75 21.06
C VAL A 86 27.33 -0.30 21.41
N LYS A 87 28.26 -0.55 20.51
CA LYS A 87 29.38 -1.47 20.70
C LYS A 87 30.57 -1.03 19.84
N ASP A 88 31.76 -0.94 20.42
CA ASP A 88 33.02 -0.64 19.72
C ASP A 88 32.89 0.63 18.82
N ASP A 89 32.37 1.73 19.38
CA ASP A 89 32.10 2.99 18.71
C ASP A 89 31.15 2.90 17.47
N LEU A 90 30.40 1.80 17.35
CA LEU A 90 29.38 1.61 16.35
C LEU A 90 27.98 1.64 16.96
N MET A 91 27.04 2.28 16.26
CA MET A 91 25.62 2.15 16.55
C MET A 91 25.04 0.96 15.77
N LEU A 92 24.61 -0.07 16.49
CA LEU A 92 23.97 -1.25 15.92
C LEU A 92 22.45 -1.13 16.04
N ILE A 93 21.76 -1.23 14.92
CA ILE A 93 20.30 -1.27 14.86
C ILE A 93 19.89 -2.62 14.28
N ARG A 94 19.02 -3.34 14.97
CA ARG A 94 18.44 -4.59 14.50
C ARG A 94 16.94 -4.50 14.44
N SER A 95 16.37 -4.70 13.27
CA SER A 95 14.94 -4.82 13.05
C SER A 95 14.57 -6.28 12.76
N ILE A 96 13.59 -6.81 13.49
CA ILE A 96 13.19 -8.22 13.45
C ILE A 96 11.72 -8.31 13.08
N ARG A 97 11.44 -8.94 11.95
CA ARG A 97 10.12 -9.43 11.58
C ARG A 97 9.96 -10.87 12.04
N LYS A 98 8.83 -11.22 12.65
CA LYS A 98 8.62 -12.59 13.18
C LYS A 98 8.06 -13.54 12.12
N ASN A 99 7.15 -13.10 11.29
CA ASN A 99 6.47 -13.95 10.32
C ASN A 99 6.30 -13.25 8.96
N PRO A 100 6.95 -13.74 7.87
CA PRO A 100 8.07 -14.67 7.91
C PRO A 100 9.26 -14.10 8.69
N LYS A 101 10.15 -14.95 9.21
CA LYS A 101 11.32 -14.50 9.98
C LYS A 101 12.31 -13.77 9.07
N GLU A 102 12.53 -12.51 9.36
CA GLU A 102 13.47 -11.64 8.64
C GLU A 102 14.24 -10.79 9.66
N ILE A 103 15.53 -10.60 9.42
CA ILE A 103 16.42 -9.77 10.24
C ILE A 103 17.06 -8.74 9.32
N LEU A 104 17.04 -7.50 9.74
CA LEU A 104 17.70 -6.37 9.08
C LEU A 104 18.63 -5.72 10.11
N ASP A 105 19.93 -5.83 9.91
CA ASP A 105 20.95 -5.26 10.75
C ASP A 105 21.61 -4.06 10.07
N VAL A 106 21.79 -2.99 10.82
CA VAL A 106 22.47 -1.78 10.37
C VAL A 106 23.60 -1.46 11.34
N GLU A 107 24.81 -1.30 10.80
CA GLU A 107 26.00 -0.86 11.53
C GLU A 107 26.34 0.57 11.10
N ILE A 108 26.07 1.54 11.96
CA ILE A 108 26.39 2.96 11.73
C ILE A 108 27.75 3.28 12.32
N SER A 109 28.66 3.75 11.48
CA SER A 109 29.99 4.22 11.87
C SER A 109 30.05 5.74 12.10
N LYS A 110 29.17 6.50 11.45
CA LYS A 110 29.06 7.95 11.59
C LYS A 110 27.63 8.40 11.36
N THR A 111 27.10 9.21 12.25
CA THR A 111 25.81 9.87 12.09
C THR A 111 26.03 11.32 11.66
N TYR A 112 25.35 11.76 10.59
CA TYR A 112 25.35 13.15 10.14
C TYR A 112 24.18 13.94 10.74
N MET A 113 23.02 13.30 10.86
CA MET A 113 21.85 13.87 11.51
C MET A 113 21.02 12.75 12.13
N ALA A 114 20.51 12.98 13.32
CA ALA A 114 19.50 12.14 13.95
C ALA A 114 18.36 13.01 14.44
N THR A 115 17.13 12.62 14.10
CA THR A 115 15.94 13.37 14.49
C THR A 115 14.79 12.41 14.78
N TYR A 116 13.88 12.88 15.64
CA TYR A 116 12.56 12.28 15.76
C TYR A 116 11.48 13.36 15.88
N PHE A 117 10.27 13.03 15.44
CA PHE A 117 9.09 13.85 15.65
C PHE A 117 7.83 13.00 15.81
N VAL A 118 6.94 13.46 16.68
CA VAL A 118 5.63 12.83 16.88
C VAL A 118 4.68 13.37 15.82
N ALA A 119 4.51 12.57 14.74
CA ALA A 119 3.58 12.91 13.68
C ALA A 119 2.14 12.69 14.17
N LYS A 120 1.24 13.55 13.70
CA LYS A 120 -0.21 13.39 13.82
C LYS A 120 -0.79 13.50 12.43
N ASP A 121 -1.44 12.44 11.97
CA ASP A 121 -2.33 12.52 10.84
C ASP A 121 -3.72 12.91 11.32
N TYR A 122 -4.32 13.87 10.66
CA TYR A 122 -5.65 14.39 10.99
C TYR A 122 -6.70 13.92 10.01
N GLU A 123 -6.27 13.48 8.83
CA GLU A 123 -7.14 13.04 7.74
C GLU A 123 -6.53 11.84 7.03
N GLU A 124 -7.37 10.92 6.60
CA GLU A 124 -6.96 9.84 5.71
C GLU A 124 -6.78 10.37 4.29
N LEU A 125 -5.91 9.72 3.50
CA LEU A 125 -5.70 10.06 2.10
C LEU A 125 -6.99 9.76 1.32
N ASP A 126 -7.74 10.79 0.94
CA ASP A 126 -8.87 10.64 0.03
C ASP A 126 -8.36 10.47 -1.41
N LEU A 127 -8.50 9.26 -1.95
CA LEU A 127 -8.12 8.94 -3.32
C LEU A 127 -9.30 9.18 -4.25
N ILE A 128 -9.46 10.44 -4.67
CA ILE A 128 -10.49 10.81 -5.66
C ILE A 128 -10.29 10.02 -6.96
N GLY A 129 -11.34 9.36 -7.41
CA GLY A 129 -11.29 8.47 -8.58
C GLY A 129 -10.73 7.08 -8.26
N SER A 130 -10.97 6.58 -7.06
CA SER A 130 -10.58 5.25 -6.60
C SER A 130 -11.54 4.14 -7.08
N GLU A 131 -11.14 2.89 -6.88
CA GLU A 131 -12.03 1.73 -7.06
C GLU A 131 -13.19 1.78 -6.05
N GLU A 132 -12.96 2.34 -4.87
CA GLU A 132 -14.00 2.57 -3.86
C GLU A 132 -15.04 3.61 -4.31
N ASP A 133 -14.63 4.71 -4.97
CA ASP A 133 -15.58 5.68 -5.55
C ASP A 133 -16.41 5.03 -6.66
N MET A 134 -15.83 4.17 -7.48
CA MET A 134 -16.58 3.38 -8.47
C MET A 134 -17.59 2.47 -7.78
N ALA A 135 -17.17 1.77 -6.71
CA ALA A 135 -18.05 0.90 -5.94
C ALA A 135 -19.19 1.68 -5.29
N ASN A 136 -18.92 2.85 -4.73
CA ASN A 136 -19.95 3.72 -4.12
C ASN A 136 -20.93 4.26 -5.16
N LEU A 137 -20.45 4.68 -6.32
CA LEU A 137 -21.30 5.08 -7.45
C LEU A 137 -22.28 3.96 -7.83
N ILE A 138 -21.77 2.75 -8.02
CA ILE A 138 -22.58 1.58 -8.45
C ILE A 138 -23.53 1.14 -7.32
N PHE A 139 -23.05 1.12 -6.08
CA PHE A 139 -23.81 0.54 -4.99
C PHE A 139 -24.89 1.47 -4.42
N TYR A 140 -24.60 2.76 -4.29
CA TYR A 140 -25.46 3.72 -3.60
C TYR A 140 -26.08 4.77 -4.48
N GLU A 141 -25.38 5.21 -5.55
CA GLU A 141 -25.80 6.39 -6.31
C GLU A 141 -26.55 6.02 -7.60
N ASN A 142 -25.98 5.14 -8.42
CA ASN A 142 -26.55 4.79 -9.72
C ASN A 142 -26.15 3.37 -10.16
N PRO A 143 -26.85 2.32 -9.72
CA PRO A 143 -26.59 0.94 -10.13
C PRO A 143 -26.72 0.70 -11.64
N GLU A 144 -27.56 1.47 -12.30
CA GLU A 144 -27.85 1.31 -13.75
C GLU A 144 -26.68 1.70 -14.66
N VAL A 145 -25.62 2.32 -14.10
CA VAL A 145 -24.38 2.51 -14.86
C VAL A 145 -23.75 1.18 -15.32
N ILE A 146 -24.07 0.07 -14.65
CA ILE A 146 -23.65 -1.27 -15.02
C ILE A 146 -24.51 -1.79 -16.15
N GLU A 147 -25.79 -1.98 -15.89
CA GLU A 147 -26.81 -2.36 -16.86
C GLU A 147 -28.22 -2.04 -16.33
N GLU A 148 -29.20 -1.95 -17.21
CA GLU A 148 -30.58 -1.69 -16.84
C GLU A 148 -31.12 -2.77 -15.90
N GLY A 149 -31.67 -2.34 -14.76
CA GLY A 149 -32.25 -3.21 -13.74
C GLY A 149 -31.24 -3.92 -12.85
N PHE A 150 -29.95 -3.58 -12.93
CA PHE A 150 -28.95 -4.11 -12.00
C PHE A 150 -29.25 -3.70 -10.55
N LYS A 151 -29.22 -4.68 -9.64
CA LYS A 151 -29.46 -4.48 -8.20
C LYS A 151 -28.27 -4.96 -7.38
N PRO A 152 -27.46 -4.07 -6.80
CA PRO A 152 -26.35 -4.49 -5.92
C PRO A 152 -26.89 -5.10 -4.61
N ILE A 153 -26.20 -6.13 -4.11
CA ILE A 153 -26.57 -6.89 -2.91
C ILE A 153 -25.52 -6.73 -1.81
N ALA A 154 -24.24 -6.83 -2.18
CA ALA A 154 -23.13 -6.72 -1.24
C ALA A 154 -21.93 -6.03 -1.87
N LYS A 155 -21.24 -5.20 -1.06
CA LYS A 155 -19.96 -4.59 -1.36
C LYS A 155 -18.89 -5.29 -0.52
N GLU A 156 -17.70 -5.55 -1.10
CA GLU A 156 -16.56 -6.18 -0.42
C GLU A 156 -16.90 -7.54 0.24
N LYS A 157 -17.57 -8.41 -0.54
CA LYS A 157 -17.95 -9.72 -0.02
C LYS A 157 -16.75 -10.66 0.04
N SER A 158 -16.36 -11.04 1.26
CA SER A 158 -15.32 -12.06 1.48
C SER A 158 -15.79 -13.44 1.03
N ILE A 159 -14.92 -14.13 0.29
CA ILE A 159 -15.05 -15.53 -0.12
C ILE A 159 -13.76 -16.29 0.20
N SER A 160 -13.73 -17.62 0.06
CA SER A 160 -12.56 -18.45 0.37
C SER A 160 -11.27 -17.99 -0.33
N ASN A 161 -11.36 -17.45 -1.54
CA ASN A 161 -10.22 -17.10 -2.39
C ASN A 161 -10.03 -15.60 -2.64
N GLY A 162 -10.62 -14.72 -1.80
CA GLY A 162 -10.47 -13.28 -1.91
C GLY A 162 -11.71 -12.49 -1.50
N VAL A 163 -11.80 -11.27 -2.02
CA VAL A 163 -12.91 -10.35 -1.76
C VAL A 163 -13.49 -9.91 -3.11
N ILE A 164 -14.78 -10.07 -3.28
CA ILE A 164 -15.54 -9.59 -4.44
C ILE A 164 -15.88 -8.13 -4.21
N ASP A 165 -15.57 -7.25 -5.17
CA ASP A 165 -15.83 -5.82 -5.01
C ASP A 165 -17.31 -5.52 -4.91
N ILE A 166 -18.13 -6.04 -5.84
CA ILE A 166 -19.61 -5.94 -5.77
C ILE A 166 -20.24 -7.24 -6.23
N LEU A 167 -21.23 -7.70 -5.46
CA LEU A 167 -22.13 -8.76 -5.81
C LEU A 167 -23.53 -8.16 -6.02
N GLY A 168 -24.20 -8.49 -7.10
CA GLY A 168 -25.54 -8.01 -7.42
C GLY A 168 -26.37 -9.01 -8.19
N LYS A 169 -27.56 -8.58 -8.66
CA LYS A 169 -28.45 -9.32 -9.57
C LYS A 169 -28.75 -8.48 -10.79
N ASP A 170 -28.85 -9.15 -11.94
CA ASP A 170 -29.42 -8.55 -13.14
C ASP A 170 -30.97 -8.48 -13.06
N LYS A 171 -31.59 -7.92 -14.10
CA LYS A 171 -33.05 -7.79 -14.19
C LYS A 171 -33.79 -9.14 -14.17
N ASP A 172 -33.14 -10.19 -14.60
CA ASP A 172 -33.69 -11.55 -14.68
C ASP A 172 -33.48 -12.35 -13.39
N GLY A 173 -32.77 -11.75 -12.40
CA GLY A 173 -32.50 -12.33 -11.09
C GLY A 173 -31.21 -13.16 -11.03
N ASN A 174 -30.43 -13.26 -12.12
CA ASN A 174 -29.15 -13.96 -12.11
C ASN A 174 -28.12 -13.19 -11.28
N MET A 175 -27.27 -13.93 -10.57
CA MET A 175 -26.19 -13.31 -9.81
C MET A 175 -25.11 -12.75 -10.74
N VAL A 176 -24.61 -11.55 -10.42
CA VAL A 176 -23.54 -10.87 -11.15
C VAL A 176 -22.42 -10.49 -10.20
N ILE A 177 -21.20 -10.92 -10.51
CA ILE A 177 -19.99 -10.51 -9.82
C ILE A 177 -19.34 -9.38 -10.61
N LEU A 178 -19.06 -8.25 -9.94
CA LEU A 178 -18.26 -7.17 -10.51
C LEU A 178 -16.88 -7.15 -9.88
N GLU A 179 -15.85 -7.09 -10.71
CA GLU A 179 -14.48 -6.78 -10.36
C GLU A 179 -14.15 -5.40 -10.90
N LEU A 180 -13.78 -4.46 -10.02
CA LEU A 180 -13.55 -3.06 -10.36
C LEU A 180 -12.07 -2.78 -10.54
N LYS A 181 -11.71 -1.99 -11.55
CA LYS A 181 -10.35 -1.47 -11.73
C LYS A 181 -10.41 0.00 -12.12
N ARG A 182 -9.73 0.85 -11.34
CA ARG A 182 -9.63 2.29 -11.63
C ARG A 182 -8.74 2.61 -12.82
N VAL A 183 -7.93 1.64 -13.25
CA VAL A 183 -7.02 1.74 -14.40
C VAL A 183 -7.37 0.68 -15.44
N ARG A 184 -6.63 0.68 -16.56
CA ARG A 184 -6.83 -0.27 -17.66
C ARG A 184 -6.82 -1.73 -17.16
N GLY A 185 -7.86 -2.49 -17.45
CA GLY A 185 -8.01 -3.90 -17.11
C GLY A 185 -6.91 -4.78 -17.72
N SER A 186 -6.33 -5.66 -16.90
CA SER A 186 -5.20 -6.51 -17.25
C SER A 186 -5.58 -8.00 -17.24
N LEU A 187 -4.70 -8.86 -17.76
CA LEU A 187 -4.84 -10.33 -17.65
C LEU A 187 -5.03 -10.79 -16.20
N GLY A 188 -4.33 -10.14 -15.25
CA GLY A 188 -4.45 -10.46 -13.83
C GLY A 188 -5.86 -10.19 -13.28
N ALA A 189 -6.49 -9.07 -13.68
CA ALA A 189 -7.86 -8.75 -13.29
C ALA A 189 -8.88 -9.75 -13.84
N VAL A 190 -8.72 -10.18 -15.10
CA VAL A 190 -9.57 -11.22 -15.71
C VAL A 190 -9.41 -12.55 -14.98
N SER A 191 -8.18 -12.96 -14.66
CA SER A 191 -7.90 -14.18 -13.91
C SER A 191 -8.45 -14.14 -12.48
N GLN A 192 -8.45 -12.96 -11.85
CA GLN A 192 -9.05 -12.73 -10.53
C GLN A 192 -10.57 -12.93 -10.59
N LEU A 193 -11.24 -12.26 -11.53
CA LEU A 193 -12.68 -12.38 -11.74
C LEU A 193 -13.08 -13.84 -12.05
N LYS A 194 -12.33 -14.53 -12.91
CA LYS A 194 -12.57 -15.95 -13.24
C LYS A 194 -12.57 -16.82 -11.98
N ARG A 195 -11.58 -16.65 -11.09
CA ARG A 195 -11.53 -17.40 -9.83
C ARG A 195 -12.76 -17.16 -8.95
N TYR A 196 -13.27 -15.94 -8.92
CA TYR A 196 -14.46 -15.62 -8.14
C TYR A 196 -15.72 -16.26 -8.72
N VAL A 197 -15.86 -16.21 -10.05
CA VAL A 197 -16.98 -16.87 -10.74
C VAL A 197 -16.91 -18.38 -10.53
N ASP A 198 -15.75 -19.02 -10.71
CA ASP A 198 -15.61 -20.46 -10.52
C ASP A 198 -15.91 -20.90 -9.09
N ASN A 199 -15.60 -20.08 -8.10
CA ASN A 199 -15.86 -20.37 -6.69
C ASN A 199 -17.36 -20.39 -6.35
N LEU A 200 -18.18 -19.56 -7.01
CA LEU A 200 -19.60 -19.42 -6.71
C LEU A 200 -20.52 -20.08 -7.75
N LYS A 201 -19.98 -20.62 -8.86
CA LYS A 201 -20.75 -21.15 -9.98
C LYS A 201 -21.57 -22.37 -9.62
N GLU A 202 -21.08 -23.24 -8.73
CA GLU A 202 -21.78 -24.47 -8.34
C GLU A 202 -23.06 -24.16 -7.52
N GLU A 203 -23.07 -23.05 -6.81
CA GLU A 203 -24.20 -22.64 -5.97
C GLU A 203 -25.17 -21.67 -6.68
N ASN A 204 -24.79 -21.14 -7.84
CA ASN A 204 -25.55 -20.10 -8.54
C ASN A 204 -25.65 -20.41 -10.06
N GLU A 205 -26.75 -21.00 -10.49
CA GLU A 205 -27.05 -21.20 -11.90
C GLU A 205 -27.23 -19.83 -12.57
N GLY A 206 -26.64 -19.66 -13.77
CA GLY A 206 -26.68 -18.38 -14.48
C GLY A 206 -25.75 -17.29 -13.95
N LEU A 207 -24.80 -17.62 -13.05
CA LEU A 207 -23.85 -16.65 -12.51
C LEU A 207 -23.04 -15.97 -13.61
N ARG A 208 -23.05 -14.65 -13.64
CA ARG A 208 -22.30 -13.79 -14.56
C ARG A 208 -21.12 -13.14 -13.85
N GLY A 209 -20.04 -12.91 -14.60
CA GLY A 209 -18.87 -12.16 -14.12
C GLY A 209 -18.54 -11.02 -15.06
N MET A 210 -18.37 -9.81 -14.53
CA MET A 210 -18.12 -8.60 -15.31
C MET A 210 -16.92 -7.83 -14.76
N LEU A 211 -15.93 -7.58 -15.62
CA LEU A 211 -14.82 -6.66 -15.32
C LEU A 211 -15.24 -5.24 -15.66
N VAL A 212 -15.16 -4.35 -14.69
CA VAL A 212 -15.53 -2.94 -14.83
C VAL A 212 -14.27 -2.08 -14.75
N ALA A 213 -13.91 -1.39 -15.82
CA ALA A 213 -12.70 -0.56 -15.88
C ALA A 213 -12.82 0.52 -16.96
N PRO A 214 -11.97 1.58 -16.96
CA PRO A 214 -11.98 2.62 -18.00
C PRO A 214 -11.60 2.12 -19.39
N SER A 215 -10.85 1.05 -19.47
CA SER A 215 -10.45 0.35 -20.70
C SER A 215 -9.91 -1.03 -20.38
N ILE A 216 -9.64 -1.85 -21.39
CA ILE A 216 -9.06 -3.20 -21.22
C ILE A 216 -7.95 -3.42 -22.26
N THR A 217 -6.95 -4.24 -21.95
CA THR A 217 -5.91 -4.62 -22.92
C THR A 217 -6.45 -5.66 -23.89
N ASP A 218 -5.93 -5.71 -25.13
CA ASP A 218 -6.37 -6.66 -26.16
C ASP A 218 -6.20 -8.11 -25.72
N SER A 219 -5.12 -8.43 -25.03
CA SER A 219 -4.86 -9.76 -24.47
C SER A 219 -5.85 -10.11 -23.35
N ALA A 220 -6.17 -9.16 -22.49
CA ALA A 220 -7.16 -9.36 -21.42
C ALA A 220 -8.58 -9.49 -22.00
N MET A 221 -8.94 -8.75 -23.04
CA MET A 221 -10.22 -8.87 -23.73
C MET A 221 -10.37 -10.25 -24.40
N LYS A 222 -9.32 -10.78 -25.02
CA LYS A 222 -9.34 -12.13 -25.58
C LYS A 222 -9.59 -13.19 -24.50
N LEU A 223 -8.85 -13.13 -23.41
CA LEU A 223 -8.98 -14.07 -22.29
C LEU A 223 -10.36 -13.96 -21.61
N LEU A 224 -10.88 -12.75 -21.47
CA LEU A 224 -12.20 -12.49 -20.89
C LEU A 224 -13.30 -13.16 -21.72
N LYS A 225 -13.25 -13.04 -23.06
CA LYS A 225 -14.19 -13.71 -23.97
C LYS A 225 -14.04 -15.22 -23.92
N GLU A 226 -12.82 -15.75 -23.85
CA GLU A 226 -12.55 -17.19 -23.72
C GLU A 226 -13.16 -17.79 -22.46
N TYR A 227 -13.18 -17.03 -21.37
CA TYR A 227 -13.79 -17.44 -20.11
C TYR A 227 -15.31 -17.17 -20.02
N GLY A 228 -15.91 -16.61 -21.07
CA GLY A 228 -17.34 -16.26 -21.05
C GLY A 228 -17.67 -15.14 -20.07
N LEU A 229 -16.70 -14.27 -19.78
CA LEU A 229 -16.86 -13.11 -18.89
C LEU A 229 -17.17 -11.85 -19.69
N GLU A 230 -17.67 -10.83 -19.00
CA GLU A 230 -18.14 -9.59 -19.60
C GLU A 230 -17.23 -8.41 -19.26
N PHE A 231 -17.25 -7.38 -20.09
CA PHE A 231 -16.55 -6.11 -19.86
C PHE A 231 -17.53 -4.96 -19.88
N LYS A 232 -17.44 -4.10 -18.87
CA LYS A 232 -18.14 -2.81 -18.81
C LYS A 232 -17.13 -1.68 -18.71
N GLU A 233 -17.19 -0.76 -19.67
CA GLU A 233 -16.43 0.46 -19.57
C GLU A 233 -17.08 1.40 -18.56
N LEU A 234 -16.33 1.77 -17.54
CA LEU A 234 -16.70 2.77 -16.54
C LEU A 234 -15.45 3.48 -16.04
N HIS A 235 -15.46 4.80 -16.10
CA HIS A 235 -14.41 5.63 -15.53
C HIS A 235 -14.69 5.93 -14.05
N PRO A 236 -13.66 5.97 -13.19
CA PRO A 236 -13.83 6.46 -11.82
C PRO A 236 -14.48 7.85 -11.82
N PRO A 237 -15.46 8.09 -10.94
CA PRO A 237 -16.12 9.39 -10.86
C PRO A 237 -15.12 10.48 -10.46
N LYS A 238 -15.08 11.58 -11.22
CA LYS A 238 -14.27 12.75 -10.89
C LYS A 238 -15.06 13.65 -9.93
N LYS A 239 -15.04 13.32 -8.66
CA LYS A 239 -15.63 14.17 -7.60
C LYS A 239 -14.60 15.23 -7.15
N LEU A 240 -14.09 16.04 -8.06
CA LEU A 240 -13.43 17.29 -7.70
C LEU A 240 -14.50 18.36 -7.61
N LYS A 241 -14.96 18.73 -6.41
CA LYS A 241 -15.56 20.03 -6.21
C LYS A 241 -14.48 21.07 -6.53
N LYS A 242 -14.82 22.10 -7.32
CA LYS A 242 -13.86 23.17 -7.67
C LYS A 242 -13.25 23.85 -6.42
N GLU A 243 -13.88 23.71 -5.28
CA GLU A 243 -13.50 24.25 -3.96
C GLU A 243 -12.40 23.44 -3.27
N ASP A 244 -12.18 22.16 -3.68
CA ASP A 244 -11.21 21.24 -3.03
C ASP A 244 -9.82 21.31 -3.69
N ILE A 245 -9.67 22.03 -4.80
CA ILE A 245 -8.37 22.23 -5.45
C ILE A 245 -7.77 23.53 -4.88
N ILE A 246 -7.00 23.40 -3.81
CA ILE A 246 -6.05 24.47 -3.46
C ILE A 246 -5.00 24.48 -4.58
N LYS A 247 -5.20 25.36 -5.57
CA LYS A 247 -4.12 25.69 -6.48
C LYS A 247 -3.09 26.43 -5.67
N LEU A 248 -1.95 25.82 -5.48
CA LEU A 248 -0.76 26.51 -5.00
C LEU A 248 -0.22 27.36 -6.18
N ASP A 249 -0.76 28.56 -6.36
CA ASP A 249 -0.30 29.53 -7.38
C ASP A 249 1.07 30.15 -6.97
N PHE A 250 2.02 29.30 -6.50
CA PHE A 250 3.35 29.74 -6.11
C PHE A 250 4.39 29.63 -7.23
N PHE A 251 4.02 29.13 -8.39
CA PHE A 251 4.95 28.85 -9.50
C PHE A 251 4.36 29.36 -10.83
N ASP A 252 4.15 30.65 -10.94
CA ASP A 252 4.03 31.36 -12.23
C ASP A 252 5.41 31.89 -12.66
#